data_9c296573981b44b86e4ec6cde6474fed
#
_entry.id   9c296573981b44b86e4ec6cde6474fed
#
_cell.length_a   1.000
_cell.length_b   1.000
_cell.length_c   1.000
_cell.angle_alpha   90.00
_cell.angle_beta   90.00
_cell.angle_gamma   90.00
#
_symmetry.space_group_name_H-M   'P 1'
#
loop_
_entity.id
_entity.type
_entity.pdbx_description
1 polymer ?
#
loop_
_entity_poly.entity_id
_entity_poly.type
_entity_poly.pdbx_seq_one_letter_code
_entity_poly.pdbx_strand_id
1 'polypeptide(L)'
;MNMLPDGYIKRTTSTIPFGYEFDEKTGYLKPIEEELEALLTVENMIVNEEVSLQAAVDWLEFSTGRKISTPGLKKHIDKKYGP
;
A
#
# COMPACT_ATOMS: atom_id res chain seq x y z
N MET A 1 -7.52 8.15 -26.60
CA MET A 1 -7.11 8.47 -25.24
C MET A 1 -7.47 7.29 -24.35
N ASN A 2 -6.47 6.74 -23.68
CA ASN A 2 -6.70 5.60 -22.81
C ASN A 2 -7.15 6.05 -21.43
N MET A 3 -8.36 5.65 -21.07
CA MET A 3 -8.87 5.90 -19.74
C MET A 3 -8.67 4.65 -18.91
N LEU A 4 -7.90 4.77 -17.84
CA LEU A 4 -7.73 3.67 -16.91
C LEU A 4 -8.93 3.58 -15.98
N PRO A 5 -9.29 2.36 -15.54
CA PRO A 5 -10.28 2.22 -14.48
C PRO A 5 -9.82 2.96 -13.22
N ASP A 6 -10.78 3.35 -12.38
CA ASP A 6 -10.48 4.08 -11.16
C ASP A 6 -9.49 3.32 -10.27
N GLY A 7 -8.52 4.07 -9.76
CA GLY A 7 -7.54 3.52 -8.85
C GLY A 7 -6.29 2.93 -9.51
N TYR A 8 -6.29 2.73 -10.82
CA TYR A 8 -5.11 2.24 -11.52
C TYR A 8 -4.03 3.30 -11.55
N ILE A 9 -2.77 2.90 -11.38
CA ILE A 9 -1.63 3.83 -11.41
C ILE A 9 -0.57 3.33 -12.38
N LYS A 10 0.24 4.26 -12.85
CA LYS A 10 1.34 3.95 -13.75
C LYS A 10 2.48 3.30 -12.97
N ARG A 11 3.03 2.22 -13.54
CA ARG A 11 4.21 1.57 -12.98
C ARG A 11 5.44 2.41 -13.31
N THR A 12 6.12 2.91 -12.29
CA THR A 12 7.30 3.75 -12.46
C THR A 12 8.60 3.06 -12.09
N THR A 13 8.51 1.92 -11.41
CA THR A 13 9.68 1.15 -10.98
C THR A 13 9.44 -0.33 -11.22
N SER A 14 10.48 -1.14 -11.05
CA SER A 14 10.34 -2.59 -11.16
C SER A 14 9.63 -3.20 -9.95
N THR A 15 9.57 -2.45 -8.83
CA THR A 15 8.92 -2.92 -7.61
C THR A 15 7.44 -2.55 -7.64
N ILE A 16 6.58 -3.51 -7.35
CA ILE A 16 5.13 -3.28 -7.26
C ILE A 16 4.81 -2.85 -5.83
N PRO A 17 4.23 -1.65 -5.64
CA PRO A 17 3.93 -1.17 -4.29
C PRO A 17 2.82 -1.99 -3.63
N PHE A 18 2.80 -1.98 -2.30
CA PHE A 18 1.76 -2.64 -1.52
C PHE A 18 0.40 -2.04 -1.88
N GLY A 19 -0.60 -2.87 -2.04
CA GLY A 19 -1.94 -2.44 -2.41
C GLY A 19 -2.23 -2.53 -3.89
N TYR A 20 -1.25 -2.95 -4.69
CA TYR A 20 -1.38 -3.01 -6.14
C TYR A 20 -0.81 -4.30 -6.70
N GLU A 21 -1.29 -4.68 -7.88
CA GLU A 21 -0.72 -5.80 -8.64
C GLU A 21 -0.58 -5.37 -10.10
N PHE A 22 0.30 -6.02 -10.84
CA PHE A 22 0.48 -5.72 -12.25
C PHE A 22 -0.67 -6.30 -13.07
N ASP A 23 -1.29 -5.46 -13.88
CA ASP A 23 -2.34 -5.88 -14.80
C ASP A 23 -1.76 -5.97 -16.21
N GLU A 24 -1.61 -7.19 -16.70
CA GLU A 24 -1.03 -7.43 -18.04
C GLU A 24 -1.89 -6.84 -19.17
N LYS A 25 -3.19 -6.76 -18.96
CA LYS A 25 -4.11 -6.25 -19.98
C LYS A 25 -3.90 -4.79 -20.27
N THR A 26 -3.68 -3.98 -19.22
CA THR A 26 -3.51 -2.54 -19.37
C THR A 26 -2.05 -2.10 -19.32
N GLY A 27 -1.16 -2.94 -18.76
CA GLY A 27 0.22 -2.56 -18.51
C GLY A 27 0.39 -1.64 -17.32
N TYR A 28 -0.67 -1.43 -16.55
CA TYR A 28 -0.67 -0.54 -15.38
C TYR A 28 -0.85 -1.36 -14.11
N LEU A 29 -0.75 -0.70 -12.96
CA LEU A 29 -0.94 -1.35 -11.68
C LEU A 29 -2.39 -1.26 -11.26
N LYS A 30 -2.98 -2.41 -10.97
CA LYS A 30 -4.37 -2.55 -10.56
C LYS A 30 -4.45 -2.50 -9.03
N PRO A 31 -5.39 -1.72 -8.46
CA PRO A 31 -5.53 -1.69 -7.01
C PRO A 31 -6.11 -2.99 -6.47
N ILE A 32 -5.61 -3.41 -5.31
CA ILE A 32 -6.14 -4.56 -4.57
C ILE A 32 -6.87 -3.98 -3.36
N GLU A 33 -8.20 -3.94 -3.42
CA GLU A 33 -9.01 -3.27 -2.40
C GLU A 33 -8.73 -3.77 -0.99
N GLU A 34 -8.62 -5.09 -0.80
CA GLU A 34 -8.35 -5.66 0.51
C GLU A 34 -7.04 -5.15 1.11
N GLU A 35 -5.99 -5.05 0.27
CA GLU A 35 -4.70 -4.54 0.73
C GLU A 35 -4.77 -3.06 1.01
N LEU A 36 -5.47 -2.29 0.17
CA LEU A 36 -5.60 -0.85 0.38
C LEU A 36 -6.40 -0.53 1.63
N GLU A 37 -7.47 -1.28 1.91
CA GLU A 37 -8.25 -1.11 3.12
C GLU A 37 -7.43 -1.45 4.37
N ALA A 38 -6.68 -2.54 4.32
CA ALA A 38 -5.80 -2.93 5.42
C ALA A 38 -4.73 -1.86 5.66
N LEU A 39 -4.16 -1.34 4.58
CA LEU A 39 -3.15 -0.29 4.67
C LEU A 39 -3.74 0.98 5.29
N LEU A 40 -4.94 1.37 4.89
CA LEU A 40 -5.61 2.53 5.45
C LEU A 40 -5.89 2.36 6.96
N THR A 41 -6.32 1.18 7.36
CA THR A 41 -6.53 0.86 8.77
C THR A 41 -5.24 1.04 9.57
N VAL A 42 -4.15 0.50 9.05
CA VAL A 42 -2.84 0.59 9.70
C VAL A 42 -2.34 2.04 9.76
N GLU A 43 -2.55 2.80 8.68
CA GLU A 43 -2.18 4.21 8.65
C GLU A 43 -2.86 4.97 9.79
N ASN A 44 -4.15 4.75 9.96
CA ASN A 44 -4.91 5.40 11.04
C ASN A 44 -4.41 5.01 12.41
N MET A 45 -4.10 3.73 12.61
CA MET A 45 -3.57 3.26 13.90
C MET A 45 -2.20 3.88 14.22
N ILE A 46 -1.35 4.04 13.21
CA ILE A 46 -0.02 4.64 13.42
C ILE A 46 -0.15 6.14 13.68
N VAL A 47 -0.96 6.84 12.91
CA VAL A 47 -1.17 8.29 13.07
C VAL A 47 -1.76 8.59 14.44
N ASN A 48 -2.62 7.73 14.95
CA ASN A 48 -3.22 7.87 16.29
C ASN A 48 -2.33 7.31 17.40
N GLU A 49 -1.13 6.85 17.05
CA GLU A 49 -0.17 6.30 18.00
C GLU A 49 -0.67 5.06 18.76
N GLU A 50 -1.56 4.31 18.13
CA GLU A 50 -2.11 3.08 18.72
C GLU A 50 -1.19 1.89 18.60
N VAL A 51 -0.36 1.85 17.53
CA VAL A 51 0.58 0.75 17.29
C VAL A 51 1.92 1.30 16.77
N SER A 52 2.97 0.50 16.95
CA SER A 52 4.28 0.82 16.37
C SER A 52 4.33 0.42 14.90
N LEU A 53 5.33 0.92 14.17
CA LEU A 53 5.52 0.54 12.76
C LEU A 53 5.72 -0.97 12.62
N GLN A 54 6.47 -1.59 13.52
CA GLN A 54 6.73 -3.03 13.46
C GLN A 54 5.44 -3.82 13.66
N ALA A 55 4.64 -3.43 14.64
CA ALA A 55 3.35 -4.09 14.89
C ALA A 55 2.42 -3.94 13.69
N ALA A 56 2.43 -2.78 13.05
CA ALA A 56 1.64 -2.52 11.86
C ALA A 56 2.07 -3.41 10.68
N VAL A 57 3.37 -3.55 10.48
CA VAL A 57 3.92 -4.43 9.43
C VAL A 57 3.46 -5.86 9.66
N ASP A 58 3.58 -6.35 10.89
CA ASP A 58 3.17 -7.70 11.25
C ASP A 58 1.67 -7.92 11.02
N TRP A 59 0.87 -6.95 11.39
CA TRP A 59 -0.57 -7.01 11.20
C TRP A 59 -0.95 -7.05 9.71
N LEU A 60 -0.27 -6.24 8.88
CA LEU A 60 -0.50 -6.25 7.44
C LEU A 60 -0.19 -7.60 6.83
N GLU A 61 0.94 -8.20 7.21
CA GLU A 61 1.30 -9.52 6.71
C GLU A 61 0.28 -10.57 7.12
N PHE A 62 -0.17 -10.52 8.37
CA PHE A 62 -1.19 -11.43 8.87
C PHE A 62 -2.52 -11.26 8.14
N SER A 63 -2.94 -10.01 7.90
CA SER A 63 -4.24 -9.70 7.33
C SER A 63 -4.31 -9.92 5.82
N THR A 64 -3.21 -9.64 5.11
CA THR A 64 -3.22 -9.67 3.65
C THR A 64 -2.38 -10.81 3.07
N GLY A 65 -1.52 -11.42 3.87
CA GLY A 65 -0.56 -12.42 3.41
C GLY A 65 0.62 -11.84 2.66
N ARG A 66 0.69 -10.52 2.55
CA ARG A 66 1.75 -9.83 1.83
C ARG A 66 2.58 -8.98 2.77
N LYS A 67 3.89 -9.11 2.67
CA LYS A 67 4.82 -8.42 3.56
C LYS A 67 5.25 -7.08 3.00
N ILE A 68 5.25 -6.06 3.86
CA ILE A 68 5.82 -4.76 3.55
C ILE A 68 6.96 -4.51 4.55
N SER A 69 8.04 -3.88 4.12
CA SER A 69 9.14 -3.56 5.03
C SER A 69 8.77 -2.40 5.94
N THR A 70 9.37 -2.36 7.15
CA THR A 70 9.14 -1.26 8.09
C THR A 70 9.54 0.10 7.48
N PRO A 71 10.72 0.24 6.84
CA PRO A 71 11.06 1.48 6.16
C PRO A 71 10.09 1.83 5.03
N GLY A 72 9.61 0.84 4.30
CA GLY A 72 8.64 1.06 3.23
C GLY A 72 7.33 1.63 3.73
N LEU A 73 6.82 1.08 4.84
CA LEU A 73 5.59 1.57 5.45
C LEU A 73 5.78 2.98 6.00
N LYS A 74 6.91 3.24 6.68
CA LYS A 74 7.22 4.57 7.20
C LYS A 74 7.26 5.60 6.07
N LYS A 75 7.91 5.26 4.98
CA LYS A 75 8.01 6.15 3.82
C LYS A 75 6.64 6.46 3.22
N HIS A 76 5.78 5.45 3.15
CA HIS A 76 4.42 5.63 2.67
C HIS A 76 3.63 6.61 3.56
N ILE A 77 3.74 6.46 4.87
CA ILE A 77 3.04 7.32 5.83
C ILE A 77 3.60 8.75 5.78
N ASP A 78 4.92 8.89 5.75
CA ASP A 78 5.56 10.21 5.66
C ASP A 78 5.14 10.95 4.39
N LYS A 79 4.98 10.23 3.29
CA LYS A 79 4.57 10.82 2.03
C LYS A 79 3.13 11.31 2.07
N LYS A 80 2.25 10.59 2.77
CA LYS A 80 0.82 10.90 2.82
C LYS A 80 0.48 11.90 3.91
N TYR A 81 1.09 11.79 5.08
CA TYR A 81 0.75 12.60 6.26
C TYR A 81 1.85 13.58 6.67
N GLY A 82 3.02 13.49 6.07
CA GLY A 82 4.19 14.28 6.40
C GLY A 82 5.07 13.58 7.43
N PRO A 83 6.30 14.05 7.55
CA PRO A 83 7.24 13.46 8.51
C PRO A 83 6.89 13.78 9.96
#